data_06dcaee531c8a54b12d8316140c206aa
#
_entry.id   06dcaee531c8a54b12d8316140c206aa
#
_cell.length_a   1.000
_cell.length_b   1.000
_cell.length_c   1.000
_cell.angle_alpha   90.00
_cell.angle_beta   90.00
_cell.angle_gamma   90.00
#
_symmetry.space_group_name_H-M   'P 1'
#
loop_
_entity.id
_entity.type
_entity.pdbx_description
1 polymer ?
#
loop_
_entity_poly.entity_id
_entity_poly.type
_entity_poly.pdbx_seq_one_letter_code
_entity_poly.pdbx_strand_id
1 'polypeptide(L)'
;MKQDQIKKVVLAYSGGLDTSVILRWLQDRYNAEVVTFTADIGQGEEVEPARAKAEMLGIKEIFIEDLREEFVQDYVFPMFRANPLYEGMYLLGTSIARPLIAKRQIEIARAVGADAVSHGATGKGNDQVRFELAYYALQPDIRVVAPWREWDLGSRTKLIEYAEQNQIPIPRDKRGEAPFSVDANLLHISAEGKVLEDPWVAPEEYVFSRSVSPEEAPDKPTEIEIEFEAGDPVAIDGVKMSPATLLTKLNELGGANGIGRLDLVENRFVGMKSRGVYETPGGTILLTARRAMESITLDRGAAHQKDELMPRYAELVYNGFWFAPEREMLQAAIDSCRDAVRGVVRVKLYKGNVTVTGRKSPNSLYNADLVTFEEGAVDYDHADAHGFIRLNALRLRVNSMVGSGSDE
;
A
#
# COMPACT_ATOMS: atom_id res chain seq x y z
N MET A 1 36.58 -18.51 -5.09
CA MET A 1 35.38 -19.22 -4.58
C MET A 1 34.68 -19.83 -5.78
N LYS A 2 34.43 -21.15 -5.81
CA LYS A 2 33.64 -21.78 -6.87
C LYS A 2 32.24 -21.09 -6.80
N GLN A 3 31.83 -20.47 -7.91
CA GLN A 3 30.42 -20.07 -8.07
C GLN A 3 29.60 -21.35 -7.98
N ASP A 4 28.95 -21.57 -6.82
CA ASP A 4 28.03 -22.68 -6.70
C ASP A 4 26.93 -22.47 -7.74
N GLN A 5 26.81 -23.47 -8.63
CA GLN A 5 25.94 -23.40 -9.79
C GLN A 5 24.49 -23.36 -9.31
N ILE A 6 23.72 -22.33 -9.71
CA ILE A 6 22.28 -22.29 -9.49
C ILE A 6 21.66 -23.40 -10.34
N LYS A 7 20.88 -24.28 -9.70
CA LYS A 7 20.22 -25.42 -10.38
C LYS A 7 18.73 -25.19 -10.55
N LYS A 8 18.08 -24.57 -9.56
CA LYS A 8 16.65 -24.29 -9.59
C LYS A 8 16.38 -22.89 -9.03
N VAL A 9 15.56 -22.11 -9.74
CA VAL A 9 15.21 -20.74 -9.36
C VAL A 9 13.70 -20.53 -9.40
N VAL A 10 13.14 -19.90 -8.37
CA VAL A 10 11.74 -19.44 -8.39
C VAL A 10 11.69 -18.00 -8.85
N LEU A 11 10.98 -17.74 -9.94
CA LEU A 11 10.79 -16.43 -10.53
C LEU A 11 9.43 -15.86 -10.14
N ALA A 12 9.40 -14.64 -9.57
CA ALA A 12 8.17 -13.85 -9.49
C ALA A 12 7.77 -13.44 -10.92
N TYR A 13 6.69 -14.03 -11.42
CA TYR A 13 6.32 -14.00 -12.84
C TYR A 13 4.97 -13.34 -13.04
N SER A 14 4.94 -12.24 -13.79
CA SER A 14 3.70 -11.53 -14.13
C SER A 14 3.12 -11.92 -15.50
N GLY A 15 3.84 -12.71 -16.30
CA GLY A 15 3.46 -12.98 -17.70
C GLY A 15 3.68 -11.81 -18.66
N GLY A 16 4.22 -10.69 -18.18
CA GLY A 16 4.62 -9.56 -19.01
C GLY A 16 5.85 -9.83 -19.85
N LEU A 17 6.22 -8.88 -20.73
CA LEU A 17 7.40 -8.98 -21.59
C LEU A 17 8.67 -9.19 -20.75
N ASP A 18 8.90 -8.32 -19.77
CA ASP A 18 10.13 -8.30 -18.98
C ASP A 18 10.34 -9.63 -18.24
N THR A 19 9.32 -10.12 -17.53
CA THR A 19 9.42 -11.38 -16.79
C THR A 19 9.50 -12.60 -17.70
N SER A 20 8.93 -12.56 -18.91
CA SER A 20 9.08 -13.64 -19.90
C SER A 20 10.49 -13.68 -20.52
N VAL A 21 11.11 -12.52 -20.75
CA VAL A 21 12.52 -12.42 -21.14
C VAL A 21 13.43 -12.92 -20.01
N ILE A 22 13.16 -12.49 -18.77
CA ILE A 22 13.89 -12.96 -17.58
C ILE A 22 13.83 -14.48 -17.45
N LEU A 23 12.67 -15.08 -17.62
CA LEU A 23 12.48 -16.52 -17.56
C LEU A 23 13.44 -17.24 -18.52
N ARG A 24 13.43 -16.85 -19.79
CA ARG A 24 14.30 -17.44 -20.81
C ARG A 24 15.78 -17.17 -20.52
N TRP A 25 16.12 -15.94 -20.13
CA TRP A 25 17.49 -15.57 -19.76
C TRP A 25 18.04 -16.40 -18.59
N LEU A 26 17.23 -16.69 -17.57
CA LEU A 26 17.61 -17.54 -16.45
C LEU A 26 17.94 -18.96 -16.91
N GLN A 27 17.12 -19.54 -17.82
CA GLN A 27 17.39 -20.85 -18.42
C GLN A 27 18.71 -20.86 -19.18
N ASP A 28 18.95 -19.88 -20.03
CA ASP A 28 20.13 -19.83 -20.88
C ASP A 28 21.41 -19.50 -20.11
N ARG A 29 21.32 -18.54 -19.16
CA ARG A 29 22.49 -18.03 -18.40
C ARG A 29 23.02 -18.99 -17.37
N TYR A 30 22.11 -19.65 -16.63
CA TYR A 30 22.44 -20.51 -15.50
C TYR A 30 22.27 -22.00 -15.84
N ASN A 31 21.64 -22.35 -16.95
CA ASN A 31 21.18 -23.70 -17.26
C ASN A 31 20.33 -24.25 -16.09
N ALA A 32 19.54 -23.39 -15.48
CA ALA A 32 18.74 -23.68 -14.28
C ALA A 32 17.32 -24.08 -14.66
N GLU A 33 16.73 -24.94 -13.84
CA GLU A 33 15.29 -25.16 -13.84
C GLU A 33 14.59 -23.92 -13.29
N VAL A 34 13.63 -23.38 -14.05
CA VAL A 34 12.85 -22.21 -13.61
C VAL A 34 11.47 -22.67 -13.19
N VAL A 35 11.10 -22.29 -11.97
CA VAL A 35 9.74 -22.38 -11.40
C VAL A 35 9.13 -21.01 -11.47
N THR A 36 7.90 -20.88 -11.94
CA THR A 36 7.21 -19.58 -11.97
C THR A 36 6.19 -19.47 -10.86
N PHE A 37 6.14 -18.31 -10.25
CA PHE A 37 5.14 -17.96 -9.24
C PHE A 37 4.44 -16.66 -9.62
N THR A 38 3.12 -16.71 -9.70
CA THR A 38 2.22 -15.57 -9.92
C THR A 38 1.25 -15.45 -8.76
N ALA A 39 1.28 -14.33 -8.07
CA ALA A 39 0.34 -14.02 -7.01
C ALA A 39 -0.88 -13.29 -7.59
N ASP A 40 -2.08 -13.79 -7.34
CA ASP A 40 -3.31 -13.02 -7.50
C ASP A 40 -3.55 -12.22 -6.22
N ILE A 41 -3.33 -10.93 -6.29
CA ILE A 41 -3.58 -9.95 -5.23
C ILE A 41 -4.60 -8.90 -5.66
N GLY A 42 -5.42 -9.23 -6.68
CA GLY A 42 -6.48 -8.37 -7.22
C GLY A 42 -6.02 -7.40 -8.30
N GLN A 43 -5.02 -7.78 -9.11
CA GLN A 43 -4.55 -7.01 -10.27
C GLN A 43 -5.43 -7.14 -11.51
N GLY A 44 -6.43 -8.05 -11.50
CA GLY A 44 -7.37 -8.25 -12.60
C GLY A 44 -7.00 -9.41 -13.54
N GLU A 45 -7.25 -9.26 -14.85
CA GLU A 45 -7.23 -10.34 -15.86
C GLU A 45 -5.83 -10.88 -16.21
N GLU A 46 -4.74 -10.36 -15.65
CA GLU A 46 -3.38 -10.74 -16.02
C GLU A 46 -2.92 -12.12 -15.52
N VAL A 47 -3.66 -12.73 -14.61
CA VAL A 47 -3.27 -13.97 -13.91
C VAL A 47 -3.34 -15.21 -14.81
N GLU A 48 -4.45 -15.43 -15.51
CA GLU A 48 -4.63 -16.61 -16.37
C GLU A 48 -3.71 -16.64 -17.60
N PRO A 49 -3.48 -15.53 -18.33
CA PRO A 49 -2.53 -15.51 -19.42
C PRO A 49 -1.09 -15.86 -19.03
N ALA A 50 -0.71 -15.67 -17.76
CA ALA A 50 0.63 -15.99 -17.26
C ALA A 50 0.92 -17.50 -17.33
N ARG A 51 -0.05 -18.36 -16.99
CA ARG A 51 0.09 -19.82 -17.07
C ARG A 51 0.42 -20.28 -18.48
N ALA A 52 -0.43 -19.90 -19.46
CA ALA A 52 -0.25 -20.32 -20.83
C ALA A 52 1.12 -19.90 -21.40
N LYS A 53 1.59 -18.70 -21.06
CA LYS A 53 2.92 -18.23 -21.47
C LYS A 53 4.06 -19.01 -20.81
N ALA A 54 3.96 -19.32 -19.52
CA ALA A 54 4.96 -20.13 -18.84
C ALA A 54 5.05 -21.54 -19.44
N GLU A 55 3.91 -22.17 -19.75
CA GLU A 55 3.84 -23.47 -20.41
C GLU A 55 4.48 -23.43 -21.82
N MET A 56 4.20 -22.40 -22.61
CA MET A 56 4.83 -22.21 -23.93
C MET A 56 6.36 -22.03 -23.86
N LEU A 57 6.87 -21.50 -22.74
CA LEU A 57 8.31 -21.35 -22.47
C LEU A 57 8.91 -22.62 -21.82
N GLY A 58 8.16 -23.72 -21.75
CA GLY A 58 8.62 -25.02 -21.30
C GLY A 58 8.70 -25.20 -19.77
N ILE A 59 8.02 -24.33 -19.03
CA ILE A 59 7.97 -24.43 -17.55
C ILE A 59 7.06 -25.58 -17.14
N LYS A 60 7.52 -26.39 -16.20
CA LYS A 60 6.80 -27.55 -15.67
C LYS A 60 6.15 -27.28 -14.32
N GLU A 61 6.80 -26.47 -13.48
CA GLU A 61 6.32 -26.12 -12.16
C GLU A 61 5.83 -24.65 -12.18
N ILE A 62 4.50 -24.46 -12.18
CA ILE A 62 3.83 -23.18 -12.31
C ILE A 62 2.88 -23.02 -11.13
N PHE A 63 3.15 -22.05 -10.27
CA PHE A 63 2.32 -21.69 -9.14
C PHE A 63 1.55 -20.41 -9.47
N ILE A 64 0.23 -20.47 -9.40
CA ILE A 64 -0.66 -19.31 -9.46
C ILE A 64 -1.58 -19.43 -8.26
N GLU A 65 -1.51 -18.46 -7.36
CA GLU A 65 -2.19 -18.54 -6.08
C GLU A 65 -3.03 -17.30 -5.81
N ASP A 66 -4.27 -17.51 -5.37
CA ASP A 66 -5.15 -16.46 -4.91
C ASP A 66 -4.74 -16.06 -3.48
N LEU A 67 -4.13 -14.90 -3.35
CA LEU A 67 -3.66 -14.33 -2.11
C LEU A 67 -4.45 -13.08 -1.68
N ARG A 68 -5.61 -12.81 -2.29
CA ARG A 68 -6.38 -11.59 -2.06
C ARG A 68 -6.83 -11.46 -0.60
N GLU A 69 -7.30 -12.54 0.01
CA GLU A 69 -7.71 -12.51 1.42
C GLU A 69 -6.52 -12.30 2.35
N GLU A 70 -5.43 -13.05 2.17
CA GLU A 70 -4.20 -12.87 2.97
C GLU A 70 -3.65 -11.45 2.79
N PHE A 71 -3.66 -10.93 1.57
CA PHE A 71 -3.20 -9.56 1.27
C PHE A 71 -3.95 -8.51 2.07
N VAL A 72 -5.27 -8.59 2.10
CA VAL A 72 -6.07 -7.58 2.82
C VAL A 72 -6.04 -7.80 4.32
N GLN A 73 -6.22 -9.05 4.77
CA GLN A 73 -6.32 -9.37 6.19
C GLN A 73 -5.00 -9.18 6.94
N ASP A 74 -3.87 -9.65 6.36
CA ASP A 74 -2.60 -9.76 7.08
C ASP A 74 -1.60 -8.66 6.73
N TYR A 75 -1.87 -7.87 5.67
CA TYR A 75 -1.00 -6.77 5.24
C TYR A 75 -1.73 -5.43 5.20
N VAL A 76 -2.83 -5.31 4.44
CA VAL A 76 -3.51 -4.03 4.28
C VAL A 76 -4.16 -3.56 5.59
N PHE A 77 -4.96 -4.39 6.26
CA PHE A 77 -5.64 -3.97 7.50
C PHE A 77 -4.68 -3.67 8.64
N PRO A 78 -3.66 -4.50 8.95
CA PRO A 78 -2.64 -4.15 9.94
C PRO A 78 -1.92 -2.84 9.62
N MET A 79 -1.58 -2.60 8.36
CA MET A 79 -0.99 -1.35 7.93
C MET A 79 -1.96 -0.18 8.16
N PHE A 80 -3.24 -0.32 7.80
CA PHE A 80 -4.25 0.73 8.00
C PHE A 80 -4.52 1.05 9.47
N ARG A 81 -4.25 0.14 10.41
CA ARG A 81 -4.31 0.45 11.85
C ARG A 81 -3.32 1.54 12.24
N ALA A 82 -2.24 1.73 11.50
CA ALA A 82 -1.31 2.84 11.65
C ALA A 82 -1.80 4.16 11.03
N ASN A 83 -2.90 4.18 10.27
CA ASN A 83 -3.32 5.31 9.41
C ASN A 83 -2.19 5.76 8.46
N PRO A 84 -1.58 4.89 7.66
CA PRO A 84 -0.30 5.13 7.02
C PRO A 84 -0.43 6.11 5.87
N LEU A 85 0.40 7.15 5.89
CA LEU A 85 0.52 8.11 4.78
C LEU A 85 2.01 8.41 4.58
N TYR A 86 2.61 7.84 3.55
CA TYR A 86 3.97 8.22 3.17
C TYR A 86 3.95 9.64 2.59
N GLU A 87 4.85 10.49 3.09
CA GLU A 87 4.91 11.92 2.77
C GLU A 87 3.56 12.65 2.90
N GLY A 88 2.71 12.17 3.82
CA GLY A 88 1.41 12.77 4.13
C GLY A 88 0.28 12.48 3.16
N MET A 89 0.51 11.73 2.07
CA MET A 89 -0.46 11.53 0.99
C MET A 89 -0.58 10.10 0.49
N TYR A 90 0.52 9.36 0.33
CA TYR A 90 0.53 8.08 -0.37
C TYR A 90 0.16 6.91 0.55
N LEU A 91 -0.84 6.12 0.15
CA LEU A 91 -1.39 4.97 0.90
C LEU A 91 -0.63 3.64 0.68
N LEU A 92 0.60 3.68 0.17
CA LEU A 92 1.56 2.57 0.16
C LEU A 92 1.15 1.32 -0.63
N GLY A 93 0.22 1.42 -1.58
CA GLY A 93 -0.36 0.26 -2.26
C GLY A 93 0.65 -0.64 -2.97
N THR A 94 1.65 -0.09 -3.67
CA THR A 94 2.72 -0.91 -4.28
C THR A 94 3.64 -1.50 -3.19
N SER A 95 3.99 -0.69 -2.19
CA SER A 95 4.97 -1.07 -1.17
C SER A 95 4.51 -2.25 -0.33
N ILE A 96 3.21 -2.30 0.03
CA ILE A 96 2.63 -3.34 0.89
C ILE A 96 2.42 -4.67 0.17
N ALA A 97 2.37 -4.67 -1.16
CA ALA A 97 2.19 -5.90 -1.94
C ALA A 97 3.46 -6.77 -1.98
N ARG A 98 4.63 -6.14 -2.05
CA ARG A 98 5.91 -6.85 -2.25
C ARG A 98 6.29 -7.81 -1.11
N PRO A 99 6.09 -7.49 0.18
CA PRO A 99 6.37 -8.41 1.27
C PRO A 99 5.59 -9.73 1.19
N LEU A 100 4.30 -9.69 0.84
CA LEU A 100 3.48 -10.89 0.68
C LEU A 100 3.98 -11.75 -0.48
N ILE A 101 4.21 -11.14 -1.65
CA ILE A 101 4.73 -11.86 -2.83
C ILE A 101 6.07 -12.51 -2.49
N ALA A 102 6.98 -11.77 -1.85
CA ALA A 102 8.29 -12.28 -1.46
C ALA A 102 8.19 -13.44 -0.45
N LYS A 103 7.32 -13.32 0.55
CA LYS A 103 7.06 -14.39 1.54
C LYS A 103 6.65 -15.67 0.83
N ARG A 104 5.63 -15.59 -0.02
CA ARG A 104 5.11 -16.77 -0.70
C ARG A 104 6.12 -17.37 -1.67
N GLN A 105 6.90 -16.55 -2.34
CA GLN A 105 7.98 -17.00 -3.22
C GLN A 105 9.07 -17.78 -2.46
N ILE A 106 9.45 -17.34 -1.26
CA ILE A 106 10.38 -18.05 -0.39
C ILE A 106 9.78 -19.38 0.11
N GLU A 107 8.50 -19.42 0.46
CA GLU A 107 7.80 -20.64 0.86
C GLU A 107 7.81 -21.68 -0.28
N ILE A 108 7.51 -21.23 -1.50
CA ILE A 108 7.60 -22.08 -2.70
C ILE A 108 9.04 -22.55 -2.94
N ALA A 109 10.01 -21.64 -2.84
CA ALA A 109 11.43 -22.00 -3.04
C ALA A 109 11.88 -23.11 -2.10
N ARG A 110 11.46 -23.04 -0.83
CA ARG A 110 11.71 -24.12 0.15
C ARG A 110 11.02 -25.44 -0.23
N ALA A 111 9.74 -25.33 -0.64
CA ALA A 111 8.94 -26.51 -0.98
C ALA A 111 9.49 -27.28 -2.20
N VAL A 112 10.00 -26.57 -3.21
CA VAL A 112 10.56 -27.17 -4.43
C VAL A 112 12.07 -27.40 -4.37
N GLY A 113 12.71 -27.03 -3.27
CA GLY A 113 14.16 -27.15 -3.08
C GLY A 113 14.97 -26.26 -4.02
N ALA A 114 14.50 -25.02 -4.26
CA ALA A 114 15.20 -24.08 -5.12
C ALA A 114 16.41 -23.45 -4.41
N ASP A 115 17.47 -23.20 -5.19
CA ASP A 115 18.72 -22.58 -4.72
C ASP A 115 18.66 -21.06 -4.73
N ALA A 116 17.72 -20.51 -5.50
CA ALA A 116 17.64 -19.07 -5.75
C ALA A 116 16.20 -18.59 -5.98
N VAL A 117 16.02 -17.29 -5.80
CA VAL A 117 14.82 -16.55 -6.21
C VAL A 117 15.19 -15.45 -7.19
N SER A 118 14.23 -15.04 -8.03
CA SER A 118 14.41 -13.95 -8.99
C SER A 118 13.18 -13.08 -9.07
N HIS A 119 13.37 -11.80 -9.39
CA HIS A 119 12.31 -10.82 -9.60
C HIS A 119 12.56 -9.96 -10.83
N GLY A 120 11.50 -9.35 -11.37
CA GLY A 120 11.56 -8.47 -12.55
C GLY A 120 11.74 -6.99 -12.25
N ALA A 121 11.98 -6.61 -11.00
CA ALA A 121 12.13 -5.21 -10.62
C ALA A 121 13.40 -4.58 -11.22
N THR A 122 13.25 -3.37 -11.77
CA THR A 122 14.35 -2.63 -12.39
C THR A 122 15.34 -2.09 -11.37
N GLY A 123 16.60 -1.89 -11.76
CA GLY A 123 17.65 -1.35 -10.89
C GLY A 123 17.45 0.11 -10.44
N LYS A 124 16.45 0.81 -10.99
CA LYS A 124 16.11 2.21 -10.63
C LYS A 124 14.91 2.33 -9.70
N GLY A 125 14.17 1.23 -9.47
CA GLY A 125 12.96 1.22 -8.66
C GLY A 125 13.17 0.79 -7.22
N ASN A 126 12.24 1.16 -6.34
CA ASN A 126 12.23 0.70 -4.95
C ASN A 126 11.89 -0.79 -4.83
N ASP A 127 11.20 -1.37 -5.81
CA ASP A 127 10.67 -2.74 -5.71
C ASP A 127 11.77 -3.79 -5.58
N GLN A 128 12.93 -3.59 -6.22
CA GLN A 128 14.08 -4.46 -6.00
C GLN A 128 14.48 -4.51 -4.51
N VAL A 129 14.48 -3.33 -3.85
CA VAL A 129 14.82 -3.24 -2.42
C VAL A 129 13.77 -3.96 -1.58
N ARG A 130 12.49 -3.75 -1.87
CA ARG A 130 11.35 -4.36 -1.16
C ARG A 130 11.37 -5.89 -1.24
N PHE A 131 11.61 -6.43 -2.44
CA PHE A 131 11.73 -7.86 -2.64
C PHE A 131 12.93 -8.43 -1.87
N GLU A 132 14.10 -7.87 -2.07
CA GLU A 132 15.34 -8.43 -1.54
C GLU A 132 15.45 -8.32 -0.02
N LEU A 133 15.02 -7.20 0.57
CA LEU A 133 14.94 -7.09 2.03
C LEU A 133 13.99 -8.12 2.64
N ALA A 134 12.85 -8.39 1.98
CA ALA A 134 11.92 -9.43 2.42
C ALA A 134 12.54 -10.82 2.28
N TYR A 135 13.23 -11.13 1.16
CA TYR A 135 13.90 -12.41 0.99
C TYR A 135 14.94 -12.65 2.08
N TYR A 136 15.84 -11.68 2.33
CA TYR A 136 16.91 -11.84 3.33
C TYR A 136 16.37 -11.90 4.76
N ALA A 137 15.26 -11.21 5.06
CA ALA A 137 14.61 -11.33 6.35
C ALA A 137 14.02 -12.74 6.59
N LEU A 138 13.47 -13.35 5.55
CA LEU A 138 12.79 -14.64 5.64
C LEU A 138 13.74 -15.83 5.43
N GLN A 139 14.77 -15.68 4.61
CA GLN A 139 15.78 -16.70 4.32
C GLN A 139 17.13 -16.05 4.02
N PRO A 140 17.97 -15.80 5.06
CA PRO A 140 19.21 -15.04 4.93
C PRO A 140 20.21 -15.58 3.90
N ASP A 141 20.23 -16.89 3.69
CA ASP A 141 21.19 -17.57 2.80
C ASP A 141 20.67 -17.73 1.37
N ILE A 142 19.45 -17.30 1.06
CA ILE A 142 18.89 -17.44 -0.29
C ILE A 142 19.69 -16.60 -1.30
N ARG A 143 19.97 -17.17 -2.45
CA ARG A 143 20.58 -16.43 -3.56
C ARG A 143 19.50 -15.64 -4.30
N VAL A 144 19.77 -14.37 -4.56
CA VAL A 144 18.90 -13.51 -5.34
C VAL A 144 19.53 -13.25 -6.69
N VAL A 145 18.80 -13.56 -7.76
CA VAL A 145 19.17 -13.22 -9.13
C VAL A 145 18.31 -12.03 -9.56
N ALA A 146 18.96 -10.90 -9.80
CA ALA A 146 18.30 -9.66 -10.24
C ALA A 146 18.77 -9.30 -11.65
N PRO A 147 18.12 -9.81 -12.71
CA PRO A 147 18.61 -9.72 -14.09
C PRO A 147 18.87 -8.29 -14.55
N TRP A 148 18.05 -7.32 -14.16
CA TRP A 148 18.24 -5.92 -14.50
C TRP A 148 19.59 -5.32 -14.03
N ARG A 149 20.29 -5.96 -13.11
CA ARG A 149 21.65 -5.57 -12.65
C ARG A 149 22.75 -6.40 -13.29
N GLU A 150 22.42 -7.49 -13.99
CA GLU A 150 23.37 -8.48 -14.48
C GLU A 150 23.45 -8.54 -16.00
N TRP A 151 22.36 -8.20 -16.70
CA TRP A 151 22.28 -8.29 -18.16
C TRP A 151 22.55 -6.95 -18.85
N ASP A 152 22.76 -6.99 -20.17
CA ASP A 152 22.94 -5.83 -21.04
C ASP A 152 21.65 -5.39 -21.77
N LEU A 153 20.51 -6.00 -21.43
CA LEU A 153 19.19 -5.75 -22.03
C LEU A 153 18.51 -4.48 -21.44
N GLY A 154 19.23 -3.39 -21.32
CA GLY A 154 18.81 -2.19 -20.58
C GLY A 154 17.74 -1.31 -21.26
N SER A 155 17.12 -1.76 -22.37
CA SER A 155 16.06 -1.00 -23.05
C SER A 155 14.94 -1.92 -23.53
N ARG A 156 13.72 -1.34 -23.67
CA ARG A 156 12.57 -2.08 -24.21
C ARG A 156 12.85 -2.63 -25.62
N THR A 157 13.56 -1.88 -26.45
CA THR A 157 13.97 -2.34 -27.80
C THR A 157 14.78 -3.61 -27.71
N LYS A 158 15.81 -3.64 -26.86
CA LYS A 158 16.65 -4.84 -26.67
C LYS A 158 15.85 -6.01 -26.10
N LEU A 159 14.90 -5.76 -25.22
CA LEU A 159 14.01 -6.81 -24.69
C LEU A 159 13.13 -7.41 -25.80
N ILE A 160 12.59 -6.59 -26.69
CA ILE A 160 11.79 -7.04 -27.83
C ILE A 160 12.66 -7.84 -28.80
N GLU A 161 13.85 -7.35 -29.15
CA GLU A 161 14.80 -8.06 -30.02
C GLU A 161 15.18 -9.43 -29.44
N TYR A 162 15.49 -9.49 -28.13
CA TYR A 162 15.78 -10.75 -27.46
C TYR A 162 14.58 -11.69 -27.45
N ALA A 163 13.37 -11.16 -27.21
CA ALA A 163 12.16 -11.95 -27.22
C ALA A 163 11.86 -12.53 -28.61
N GLU A 164 12.06 -11.76 -29.71
CA GLU A 164 11.88 -12.23 -31.07
C GLU A 164 12.91 -13.32 -31.43
N GLN A 165 14.19 -13.11 -31.09
CA GLN A 165 15.26 -14.09 -31.32
C GLN A 165 15.00 -15.43 -30.60
N ASN A 166 14.39 -15.38 -29.42
CA ASN A 166 14.10 -16.55 -28.59
C ASN A 166 12.64 -17.05 -28.70
N GLN A 167 11.89 -16.56 -29.70
CA GLN A 167 10.50 -16.95 -29.98
C GLN A 167 9.54 -16.79 -28.77
N ILE A 168 9.81 -15.79 -27.93
CA ILE A 168 8.96 -15.46 -26.80
C ILE A 168 7.72 -14.72 -27.35
N PRO A 169 6.49 -15.18 -27.04
CA PRO A 169 5.28 -14.57 -27.57
C PRO A 169 5.08 -13.15 -27.02
N ILE A 170 5.02 -12.17 -27.93
CA ILE A 170 4.68 -10.80 -27.61
C ILE A 170 3.33 -10.49 -28.25
N PRO A 171 2.28 -10.14 -27.49
CA PRO A 171 0.99 -9.71 -28.03
C PRO A 171 1.18 -8.52 -29.00
N ARG A 172 0.42 -8.49 -30.09
CA ARG A 172 0.57 -7.44 -31.13
C ARG A 172 0.26 -6.04 -30.60
N ASP A 173 -0.71 -5.92 -29.71
CA ASP A 173 -1.11 -4.70 -29.00
C ASP A 173 -0.04 -4.20 -28.03
N LYS A 174 0.82 -5.08 -27.52
CA LYS A 174 1.94 -4.76 -26.61
C LYS A 174 3.29 -4.56 -27.32
N ARG A 175 3.35 -4.64 -28.65
CA ARG A 175 4.57 -4.33 -29.44
C ARG A 175 4.84 -2.83 -29.54
N GLY A 176 3.79 -2.00 -29.45
CA GLY A 176 3.90 -0.56 -29.30
C GLY A 176 4.45 -0.14 -27.94
N GLU A 177 4.95 1.09 -27.83
CA GLU A 177 5.28 1.66 -26.54
C GLU A 177 4.01 1.98 -25.76
N ALA A 178 3.83 1.35 -24.60
CA ALA A 178 2.80 1.79 -23.68
C ALA A 178 3.07 3.25 -23.26
N PRO A 179 2.05 4.10 -23.18
CA PRO A 179 2.23 5.52 -22.84
C PRO A 179 2.73 5.75 -21.42
N PHE A 180 2.60 4.77 -20.55
CA PHE A 180 3.06 4.74 -19.13
C PHE A 180 3.08 3.30 -18.63
N SER A 181 3.70 3.06 -17.46
CA SER A 181 3.70 1.77 -16.76
C SER A 181 2.57 1.74 -15.75
N VAL A 182 1.94 0.58 -15.59
CA VAL A 182 0.86 0.35 -14.62
C VAL A 182 1.24 -0.80 -13.70
N ASP A 183 1.02 -0.63 -12.38
CA ASP A 183 1.03 -1.68 -11.37
C ASP A 183 -0.29 -1.64 -10.60
N ALA A 184 -0.93 -2.78 -10.43
CA ALA A 184 -2.25 -2.88 -9.82
C ALA A 184 -2.32 -3.99 -8.78
N ASN A 185 -3.10 -3.75 -7.73
CA ASN A 185 -3.52 -4.75 -6.76
C ASN A 185 -4.87 -4.34 -6.16
N LEU A 186 -5.38 -5.12 -5.22
CA LEU A 186 -6.69 -4.86 -4.63
C LEU A 186 -6.78 -3.52 -3.88
N LEU A 187 -5.66 -3.02 -3.32
CA LEU A 187 -5.66 -1.74 -2.62
C LEU A 187 -5.60 -0.56 -3.59
N HIS A 188 -4.76 -0.62 -4.65
CA HIS A 188 -4.56 0.52 -5.52
C HIS A 188 -4.20 0.18 -6.97
N ILE A 189 -4.21 1.21 -7.83
CA ILE A 189 -3.52 1.24 -9.12
C ILE A 189 -2.48 2.35 -9.06
N SER A 190 -1.30 2.11 -9.62
CA SER A 190 -0.29 3.13 -9.84
C SER A 190 0.08 3.22 -11.31
N ALA A 191 0.22 4.45 -11.84
CA ALA A 191 0.70 4.76 -13.17
C ALA A 191 1.93 5.65 -13.08
N GLU A 192 3.00 5.34 -13.83
CA GLU A 192 4.23 6.12 -13.83
C GLU A 192 4.98 6.05 -15.17
N GLY A 193 5.85 7.03 -15.38
CA GLY A 193 6.78 7.07 -16.53
C GLY A 193 6.21 7.67 -17.81
N LYS A 194 7.08 7.93 -18.78
CA LYS A 194 6.79 8.44 -20.12
C LYS A 194 5.95 9.72 -20.13
N VAL A 195 4.67 9.63 -20.55
CA VAL A 195 3.76 10.81 -20.63
C VAL A 195 3.54 11.47 -19.25
N LEU A 196 3.83 10.75 -18.18
CA LEU A 196 3.70 11.23 -16.80
C LEU A 196 5.03 11.78 -16.22
N GLU A 197 6.13 11.77 -16.97
CA GLU A 197 7.44 12.19 -16.46
C GLU A 197 7.54 13.71 -16.25
N ASP A 198 6.79 14.51 -17.02
CA ASP A 198 6.72 15.96 -16.81
C ASP A 198 5.67 16.29 -15.75
N PRO A 199 6.07 16.75 -14.54
CA PRO A 199 5.13 17.06 -13.46
C PRO A 199 4.27 18.32 -13.73
N TRP A 200 4.54 19.09 -14.79
CA TRP A 200 3.73 20.22 -15.22
C TRP A 200 2.53 19.81 -16.07
N VAL A 201 2.58 18.61 -16.66
CA VAL A 201 1.51 18.10 -17.54
C VAL A 201 0.52 17.28 -16.70
N ALA A 202 -0.75 17.70 -16.69
CA ALA A 202 -1.80 16.95 -16.01
C ALA A 202 -2.00 15.55 -16.64
N PRO A 203 -2.23 14.50 -15.84
CA PRO A 203 -2.58 13.20 -16.39
C PRO A 203 -3.93 13.27 -17.10
N GLU A 204 -3.98 12.72 -18.32
CA GLU A 204 -5.22 12.62 -19.07
C GLU A 204 -6.15 11.53 -18.48
N GLU A 205 -7.46 11.62 -18.76
CA GLU A 205 -8.47 10.74 -18.16
C GLU A 205 -8.22 9.25 -18.42
N TYR A 206 -7.63 8.87 -19.54
CA TYR A 206 -7.30 7.47 -19.85
C TYR A 206 -6.23 6.83 -18.93
N VAL A 207 -5.55 7.64 -18.11
CA VAL A 207 -4.61 7.14 -17.08
C VAL A 207 -5.37 6.46 -15.94
N PHE A 208 -6.60 6.91 -15.69
CA PHE A 208 -7.42 6.42 -14.59
C PHE A 208 -8.33 5.29 -15.09
N SER A 209 -8.25 4.14 -14.44
CA SER A 209 -9.01 2.94 -14.84
C SER A 209 -9.91 2.37 -13.77
N ARG A 210 -9.75 2.82 -12.52
CA ARG A 210 -10.54 2.34 -11.36
C ARG A 210 -11.59 3.35 -10.90
N SER A 211 -11.45 4.61 -11.26
CA SER A 211 -12.36 5.68 -10.85
C SER A 211 -12.82 6.52 -12.05
N VAL A 212 -14.05 6.96 -12.02
CA VAL A 212 -14.55 8.01 -12.92
C VAL A 212 -14.00 9.37 -12.51
N SER A 213 -14.00 10.37 -13.40
CA SER A 213 -13.63 11.73 -12.97
C SER A 213 -14.63 12.28 -11.95
N PRO A 214 -14.20 13.12 -11.01
CA PRO A 214 -15.13 13.77 -10.07
C PRO A 214 -16.24 14.56 -10.77
N GLU A 215 -15.97 15.12 -11.94
CA GLU A 215 -16.92 15.87 -12.76
C GLU A 215 -18.02 14.95 -13.32
N GLU A 216 -17.67 13.73 -13.75
CA GLU A 216 -18.58 12.75 -14.33
C GLU A 216 -19.26 11.87 -13.27
N ALA A 217 -18.80 11.93 -12.01
CA ALA A 217 -19.41 11.19 -10.91
C ALA A 217 -20.87 11.64 -10.69
N PRO A 218 -21.75 10.74 -10.17
CA PRO A 218 -23.16 11.02 -9.97
C PRO A 218 -23.44 12.29 -9.17
N ASP A 219 -24.47 13.04 -9.56
CA ASP A 219 -24.96 14.22 -8.83
C ASP A 219 -25.69 13.86 -7.52
N LYS A 220 -26.07 12.58 -7.37
CA LYS A 220 -26.65 12.08 -6.12
C LYS A 220 -25.56 11.44 -5.27
N PRO A 221 -25.36 11.90 -4.03
CA PRO A 221 -24.37 11.29 -3.13
C PRO A 221 -24.75 9.85 -2.76
N THR A 222 -23.74 9.01 -2.51
CA THR A 222 -23.89 7.67 -1.95
C THR A 222 -23.55 7.73 -0.46
N GLU A 223 -24.46 7.31 0.42
CA GLU A 223 -24.18 7.15 1.85
C GLU A 223 -24.02 5.68 2.20
N ILE A 224 -23.02 5.35 3.04
CA ILE A 224 -22.77 4.01 3.54
C ILE A 224 -22.41 4.04 5.01
N GLU A 225 -22.68 2.95 5.71
CA GLU A 225 -22.22 2.70 7.08
C GLU A 225 -21.13 1.62 7.06
N ILE A 226 -19.97 1.91 7.69
CA ILE A 226 -18.86 0.98 7.83
C ILE A 226 -18.76 0.60 9.30
N GLU A 227 -18.85 -0.70 9.58
CA GLU A 227 -18.72 -1.26 10.93
C GLU A 227 -17.29 -1.71 11.18
N PHE A 228 -16.76 -1.35 12.35
CA PHE A 228 -15.43 -1.72 12.83
C PHE A 228 -15.50 -2.63 14.06
N GLU A 229 -14.68 -3.68 14.07
CA GLU A 229 -14.42 -4.54 15.24
C GLU A 229 -12.90 -4.70 15.40
N ALA A 230 -12.40 -4.50 16.63
CA ALA A 230 -10.97 -4.59 16.94
C ALA A 230 -10.07 -3.85 15.92
N GLY A 231 -10.50 -2.67 15.50
CA GLY A 231 -9.76 -1.80 14.60
C GLY A 231 -9.91 -2.08 13.11
N ASP A 232 -10.52 -3.19 12.70
CA ASP A 232 -10.66 -3.54 11.30
C ASP A 232 -12.11 -3.39 10.83
N PRO A 233 -12.37 -3.05 9.56
CA PRO A 233 -13.70 -2.99 9.01
C PRO A 233 -14.22 -4.42 8.80
N VAL A 234 -15.48 -4.67 9.20
CA VAL A 234 -16.09 -6.02 9.14
C VAL A 234 -17.41 -6.06 8.37
N ALA A 235 -18.07 -4.91 8.17
CA ALA A 235 -19.33 -4.85 7.45
C ALA A 235 -19.54 -3.51 6.76
N ILE A 236 -20.32 -3.52 5.68
CA ILE A 236 -20.85 -2.33 5.01
C ILE A 236 -22.37 -2.45 5.03
N ASP A 237 -23.06 -1.39 5.50
CA ASP A 237 -24.53 -1.33 5.63
C ASP A 237 -25.12 -2.57 6.37
N GLY A 238 -24.45 -3.01 7.43
CA GLY A 238 -24.83 -4.17 8.23
C GLY A 238 -24.53 -5.53 7.59
N VAL A 239 -24.01 -5.58 6.37
CA VAL A 239 -23.64 -6.83 5.69
C VAL A 239 -22.19 -7.16 5.98
N LYS A 240 -21.95 -8.26 6.73
CA LYS A 240 -20.60 -8.77 7.00
C LYS A 240 -19.97 -9.33 5.72
N MET A 241 -18.70 -9.02 5.54
CA MET A 241 -17.92 -9.41 4.35
C MET A 241 -16.53 -9.89 4.76
N SER A 242 -15.92 -10.73 3.92
CA SER A 242 -14.50 -11.04 4.06
C SER A 242 -13.66 -9.79 3.76
N PRO A 243 -12.42 -9.70 4.28
CA PRO A 243 -11.52 -8.57 4.07
C PRO A 243 -11.37 -8.16 2.60
N ALA A 244 -11.09 -9.11 1.70
CA ALA A 244 -10.94 -8.82 0.28
C ALA A 244 -12.25 -8.37 -0.37
N THR A 245 -13.38 -9.01 -0.04
CA THR A 245 -14.70 -8.62 -0.54
C THR A 245 -15.09 -7.22 -0.08
N LEU A 246 -14.81 -6.88 1.18
CA LEU A 246 -15.09 -5.56 1.75
C LEU A 246 -14.29 -4.47 1.03
N LEU A 247 -12.98 -4.67 0.84
CA LEU A 247 -12.14 -3.71 0.14
C LEU A 247 -12.53 -3.56 -1.32
N THR A 248 -12.90 -4.67 -2.00
CA THR A 248 -13.44 -4.64 -3.36
C THR A 248 -14.69 -3.77 -3.42
N LYS A 249 -15.61 -3.96 -2.48
CA LYS A 249 -16.86 -3.19 -2.43
C LYS A 249 -16.60 -1.69 -2.20
N LEU A 250 -15.66 -1.36 -1.33
CA LEU A 250 -15.24 0.04 -1.12
C LEU A 250 -14.58 0.65 -2.37
N ASN A 251 -13.79 -0.14 -3.12
CA ASN A 251 -13.23 0.30 -4.39
C ASN A 251 -14.30 0.60 -5.44
N GLU A 252 -15.32 -0.27 -5.58
CA GLU A 252 -16.45 -0.04 -6.48
C GLU A 252 -17.20 1.25 -6.15
N LEU A 253 -17.57 1.40 -4.88
CA LEU A 253 -18.30 2.57 -4.40
C LEU A 253 -17.48 3.86 -4.53
N GLY A 254 -16.21 3.82 -4.15
CA GLY A 254 -15.31 4.96 -4.23
C GLY A 254 -15.00 5.33 -5.68
N GLY A 255 -14.69 4.35 -6.52
CA GLY A 255 -14.42 4.57 -7.93
C GLY A 255 -15.61 5.17 -8.68
N ALA A 256 -16.82 4.67 -8.45
CA ALA A 256 -18.06 5.23 -9.02
C ALA A 256 -18.35 6.67 -8.57
N ASN A 257 -17.78 7.13 -7.46
CA ASN A 257 -17.92 8.49 -6.94
C ASN A 257 -16.67 9.36 -7.17
N GLY A 258 -15.71 8.91 -8.00
CA GLY A 258 -14.51 9.68 -8.36
C GLY A 258 -13.50 9.83 -7.24
N ILE A 259 -13.51 8.96 -6.22
CA ILE A 259 -12.68 9.05 -5.01
C ILE A 259 -11.34 8.35 -5.22
N GLY A 260 -10.29 8.90 -4.59
CA GLY A 260 -9.01 8.23 -4.39
C GLY A 260 -7.96 8.48 -5.46
N ARG A 261 -8.14 9.47 -6.34
CA ARG A 261 -7.10 9.93 -7.29
C ARG A 261 -6.05 10.76 -6.58
N LEU A 262 -4.80 10.48 -6.86
CA LEU A 262 -3.65 11.21 -6.31
C LEU A 262 -2.55 11.33 -7.36
N ASP A 263 -2.07 12.55 -7.59
CA ASP A 263 -0.88 12.85 -8.37
C ASP A 263 0.20 13.35 -7.41
N LEU A 264 1.32 12.65 -7.32
CA LEU A 264 2.34 12.89 -6.30
C LEU A 264 3.74 12.80 -6.89
N VAL A 265 4.59 13.73 -6.54
CA VAL A 265 6.04 13.60 -6.70
C VAL A 265 6.63 13.18 -5.36
N GLU A 266 7.05 11.93 -5.26
CA GLU A 266 7.57 11.31 -4.05
C GLU A 266 9.09 11.13 -4.07
N ASN A 267 9.68 10.95 -2.89
CA ASN A 267 11.11 10.64 -2.76
C ASN A 267 11.29 9.13 -2.66
N ARG A 268 11.89 8.52 -3.71
CA ARG A 268 12.23 7.09 -3.69
C ARG A 268 13.35 6.81 -2.69
N PHE A 269 13.31 5.66 -2.06
CA PHE A 269 14.35 5.20 -1.13
C PHE A 269 15.73 5.10 -1.80
N VAL A 270 15.75 4.77 -3.08
CA VAL A 270 16.99 4.77 -3.90
C VAL A 270 17.54 6.17 -4.22
N GLY A 271 16.95 7.24 -3.70
CA GLY A 271 17.52 8.59 -3.68
C GLY A 271 17.07 9.54 -4.80
N MET A 272 16.06 9.20 -5.59
CA MET A 272 15.54 10.09 -6.64
C MET A 272 14.08 10.46 -6.39
N LYS A 273 13.66 11.61 -6.94
CA LYS A 273 12.24 11.97 -7.01
C LYS A 273 11.58 11.24 -8.19
N SER A 274 10.34 10.80 -8.00
CA SER A 274 9.55 10.17 -9.03
C SER A 274 8.10 10.60 -8.91
N ARG A 275 7.46 10.88 -10.05
CA ARG A 275 6.03 11.12 -10.10
C ARG A 275 5.28 9.80 -10.23
N GLY A 276 4.26 9.61 -9.41
CA GLY A 276 3.27 8.55 -9.52
C GLY A 276 1.86 9.13 -9.53
N VAL A 277 1.00 8.55 -10.37
CA VAL A 277 -0.43 8.82 -10.39
C VAL A 277 -1.14 7.59 -9.85
N TYR A 278 -1.90 7.77 -8.79
CA TYR A 278 -2.47 6.68 -8.02
C TYR A 278 -3.99 6.74 -7.97
N GLU A 279 -4.61 5.56 -7.90
CA GLU A 279 -6.03 5.40 -7.61
C GLU A 279 -6.21 4.45 -6.42
N THR A 280 -6.73 4.97 -5.32
CA THR A 280 -6.91 4.20 -4.08
C THR A 280 -8.31 4.46 -3.48
N PRO A 281 -9.41 4.15 -4.20
CA PRO A 281 -10.75 4.55 -3.81
C PRO A 281 -11.17 3.97 -2.46
N GLY A 282 -11.11 2.65 -2.29
CA GLY A 282 -11.48 1.96 -1.06
C GLY A 282 -10.58 2.32 0.11
N GLY A 283 -9.26 2.44 -0.13
CA GLY A 283 -8.31 2.84 0.89
C GLY A 283 -8.55 4.26 1.42
N THR A 284 -8.94 5.20 0.55
CA THR A 284 -9.28 6.58 0.94
C THR A 284 -10.54 6.62 1.82
N ILE A 285 -11.58 5.84 1.46
CA ILE A 285 -12.79 5.71 2.28
C ILE A 285 -12.43 5.10 3.64
N LEU A 286 -11.67 4.01 3.64
CA LEU A 286 -11.30 3.28 4.84
C LEU A 286 -10.47 4.14 5.80
N LEU A 287 -9.47 4.87 5.30
CA LEU A 287 -8.66 5.79 6.12
C LEU A 287 -9.54 6.85 6.79
N THR A 288 -10.43 7.47 6.04
CA THR A 288 -11.33 8.52 6.54
C THR A 288 -12.26 7.97 7.63
N ALA A 289 -12.90 6.82 7.37
CA ALA A 289 -13.82 6.20 8.30
C ALA A 289 -13.11 5.72 9.58
N ARG A 290 -11.92 5.10 9.45
CA ARG A 290 -11.15 4.64 10.59
C ARG A 290 -10.72 5.80 11.50
N ARG A 291 -10.16 6.87 10.94
CA ARG A 291 -9.80 8.06 11.72
C ARG A 291 -11.00 8.68 12.43
N ALA A 292 -12.16 8.65 11.79
CA ALA A 292 -13.40 9.11 12.42
C ALA A 292 -13.82 8.24 13.61
N MET A 293 -13.66 6.91 13.54
CA MET A 293 -13.91 6.02 14.66
C MET A 293 -12.90 6.25 15.79
N GLU A 294 -11.61 6.35 15.48
CA GLU A 294 -10.55 6.62 16.43
C GLU A 294 -10.78 7.94 17.19
N SER A 295 -11.34 8.95 16.52
CA SER A 295 -11.57 10.27 17.14
C SER A 295 -12.54 10.25 18.33
N ILE A 296 -13.36 9.22 18.45
CA ILE A 296 -14.30 9.07 19.59
C ILE A 296 -13.94 7.91 20.52
N THR A 297 -12.98 7.05 20.16
CA THR A 297 -12.66 5.82 20.91
C THR A 297 -11.27 5.82 21.51
N LEU A 298 -10.34 6.63 21.04
CA LEU A 298 -9.00 6.71 21.59
C LEU A 298 -8.86 7.88 22.53
N ASP A 299 -8.19 7.61 23.66
CA ASP A 299 -7.71 8.67 24.56
C ASP A 299 -6.80 9.64 23.81
N ARG A 300 -6.82 10.93 24.22
CA ARG A 300 -6.04 11.99 23.62
C ARG A 300 -4.54 11.66 23.53
N GLY A 301 -3.96 11.15 24.61
CA GLY A 301 -2.53 10.81 24.67
C GLY A 301 -2.19 9.67 23.72
N ALA A 302 -2.99 8.61 23.71
CA ALA A 302 -2.82 7.47 22.81
C ALA A 302 -2.99 7.86 21.32
N ALA A 303 -3.99 8.69 21.01
CA ALA A 303 -4.21 9.17 19.65
C ALA A 303 -3.03 10.00 19.12
N HIS A 304 -2.52 10.95 19.93
CA HIS A 304 -1.37 11.76 19.56
C HIS A 304 -0.10 10.92 19.39
N GLN A 305 0.17 10.01 20.33
CA GLN A 305 1.33 9.12 20.24
C GLN A 305 1.28 8.26 18.99
N LYS A 306 0.10 7.72 18.64
CA LYS A 306 -0.11 6.95 17.43
C LYS A 306 0.15 7.78 16.17
N ASP A 307 -0.31 9.03 16.12
CA ASP A 307 -0.06 9.94 15.00
C ASP A 307 1.44 10.30 14.86
N GLU A 308 2.20 10.36 15.96
CA GLU A 308 3.66 10.52 15.94
C GLU A 308 4.41 9.30 15.38
N LEU A 309 3.90 8.08 15.62
CA LEU A 309 4.49 6.85 15.09
C LEU A 309 4.22 6.66 13.59
N MET A 310 3.14 7.20 13.06
CA MET A 310 2.66 6.98 11.69
C MET A 310 3.70 7.31 10.61
N PRO A 311 4.40 8.47 10.62
CA PRO A 311 5.36 8.78 9.56
C PRO A 311 6.51 7.76 9.49
N ARG A 312 7.03 7.34 10.65
CA ARG A 312 8.09 6.33 10.71
C ARG A 312 7.60 4.97 10.26
N TYR A 313 6.39 4.57 10.66
CA TYR A 313 5.77 3.34 10.20
C TYR A 313 5.59 3.34 8.68
N ALA A 314 5.06 4.43 8.11
CA ALA A 314 4.87 4.58 6.67
C ALA A 314 6.20 4.53 5.90
N GLU A 315 7.25 5.16 6.43
CA GLU A 315 8.60 5.10 5.85
C GLU A 315 9.17 3.68 5.83
N LEU A 316 9.03 2.93 6.92
CA LEU A 316 9.48 1.53 6.97
C LEU A 316 8.78 0.66 5.93
N VAL A 317 7.46 0.80 5.79
CA VAL A 317 6.69 0.06 4.78
C VAL A 317 7.11 0.48 3.37
N TYR A 318 7.25 1.79 3.12
CA TYR A 318 7.67 2.32 1.83
C TYR A 318 9.04 1.80 1.40
N ASN A 319 9.99 1.74 2.34
CA ASN A 319 11.37 1.32 2.13
C ASN A 319 11.54 -0.21 2.05
N GLY A 320 10.50 -1.01 2.33
CA GLY A 320 10.55 -2.48 2.25
C GLY A 320 10.91 -3.20 3.55
N PHE A 321 10.87 -2.52 4.69
CA PHE A 321 11.19 -3.09 6.00
C PHE A 321 9.97 -3.72 6.71
N TRP A 322 9.08 -4.38 5.95
CA TRP A 322 7.89 -5.01 6.53
C TRP A 322 8.23 -6.06 7.62
N PHE A 323 9.27 -6.85 7.40
CA PHE A 323 9.72 -7.90 8.33
C PHE A 323 10.79 -7.41 9.32
N ALA A 324 11.05 -6.11 9.41
CA ALA A 324 12.02 -5.58 10.35
C ALA A 324 11.46 -5.54 11.79
N PRO A 325 12.28 -5.85 12.81
CA PRO A 325 11.88 -5.79 14.22
C PRO A 325 11.32 -4.41 14.63
N GLU A 326 11.86 -3.33 14.05
CA GLU A 326 11.38 -1.97 14.29
C GLU A 326 9.92 -1.81 13.85
N ARG A 327 9.56 -2.29 12.66
CA ARG A 327 8.17 -2.23 12.18
C ARG A 327 7.25 -3.08 13.07
N GLU A 328 7.70 -4.25 13.52
CA GLU A 328 6.92 -5.12 14.41
C GLU A 328 6.69 -4.46 15.77
N MET A 329 7.70 -3.79 16.32
CA MET A 329 7.57 -3.02 17.56
C MET A 329 6.54 -1.89 17.41
N LEU A 330 6.58 -1.14 16.31
CA LEU A 330 5.61 -0.08 16.03
C LEU A 330 4.20 -0.66 15.85
N GLN A 331 4.07 -1.80 15.14
CA GLN A 331 2.78 -2.47 14.99
C GLN A 331 2.19 -2.91 16.33
N ALA A 332 3.00 -3.47 17.20
CA ALA A 332 2.55 -3.88 18.54
C ALA A 332 2.06 -2.69 19.37
N ALA A 333 2.77 -1.55 19.29
CA ALA A 333 2.34 -0.31 19.94
C ALA A 333 1.01 0.19 19.36
N ILE A 334 0.85 0.21 18.04
CA ILE A 334 -0.39 0.60 17.35
C ILE A 334 -1.53 -0.35 17.69
N ASP A 335 -1.28 -1.64 17.68
CA ASP A 335 -2.29 -2.68 17.94
C ASP A 335 -2.74 -2.72 19.41
N SER A 336 -1.98 -2.14 20.33
CA SER A 336 -2.40 -2.00 21.74
C SER A 336 -3.71 -1.21 21.91
N CYS A 337 -4.04 -0.35 20.94
CA CYS A 337 -5.24 0.48 20.95
C CYS A 337 -6.40 -0.11 20.12
N ARG A 338 -6.18 -1.21 19.38
CA ARG A 338 -7.12 -1.67 18.35
C ARG A 338 -8.49 -2.07 18.91
N ASP A 339 -8.53 -2.69 20.08
CA ASP A 339 -9.78 -3.21 20.67
C ASP A 339 -10.74 -2.08 21.10
N ALA A 340 -10.21 -0.88 21.32
CA ALA A 340 -11.03 0.31 21.57
C ALA A 340 -11.76 0.76 20.29
N VAL A 341 -11.17 0.53 19.10
CA VAL A 341 -11.71 1.00 17.81
C VAL A 341 -12.79 0.04 17.32
N ARG A 342 -14.00 0.27 17.83
CA ARG A 342 -15.21 -0.53 17.57
C ARG A 342 -16.42 0.38 17.42
N GLY A 343 -17.27 0.12 16.43
CA GLY A 343 -18.52 0.86 16.22
C GLY A 343 -18.84 1.05 14.76
N VAL A 344 -19.66 2.04 14.44
CA VAL A 344 -20.13 2.32 13.09
C VAL A 344 -19.84 3.75 12.71
N VAL A 345 -19.31 3.96 11.50
CA VAL A 345 -19.09 5.27 10.89
C VAL A 345 -19.96 5.36 9.64
N ARG A 346 -20.73 6.45 9.53
CA ARG A 346 -21.45 6.79 8.32
C ARG A 346 -20.65 7.81 7.50
N VAL A 347 -20.45 7.49 6.22
CA VAL A 347 -19.75 8.39 5.29
C VAL A 347 -20.63 8.67 4.06
N LYS A 348 -20.51 9.89 3.57
CA LYS A 348 -21.10 10.34 2.33
C LYS A 348 -20.01 10.45 1.26
N LEU A 349 -20.19 9.71 0.17
CA LEU A 349 -19.33 9.67 -1.01
C LEU A 349 -19.93 10.57 -2.08
N TYR A 350 -19.17 11.57 -2.52
CA TYR A 350 -19.69 12.52 -3.50
C TYR A 350 -18.56 13.23 -4.24
N LYS A 351 -18.51 13.10 -5.55
CA LYS A 351 -17.62 13.85 -6.46
C LYS A 351 -16.18 14.01 -5.92
N GLY A 352 -15.50 12.88 -5.72
CA GLY A 352 -14.12 12.81 -5.24
C GLY A 352 -13.93 12.97 -3.74
N ASN A 353 -15.00 13.23 -2.98
CA ASN A 353 -14.91 13.51 -1.56
C ASN A 353 -15.54 12.41 -0.69
N VAL A 354 -14.92 12.15 0.45
CA VAL A 354 -15.44 11.33 1.54
C VAL A 354 -15.74 12.24 2.73
N THR A 355 -17.01 12.37 3.10
CA THR A 355 -17.42 13.20 4.22
C THR A 355 -18.02 12.32 5.31
N VAL A 356 -17.53 12.42 6.54
CA VAL A 356 -18.11 11.74 7.70
C VAL A 356 -19.40 12.44 8.10
N THR A 357 -20.51 11.70 8.11
CA THR A 357 -21.85 12.23 8.48
C THR A 357 -22.35 11.69 9.81
N GLY A 358 -21.71 10.65 10.38
CA GLY A 358 -22.07 10.11 11.68
C GLY A 358 -21.03 9.11 12.20
N ARG A 359 -20.97 8.97 13.51
CA ARG A 359 -20.16 7.96 14.20
C ARG A 359 -20.81 7.57 15.52
N LYS A 360 -20.78 6.29 15.84
CA LYS A 360 -21.27 5.74 17.11
C LYS A 360 -20.42 4.57 17.55
N SER A 361 -20.14 4.47 18.85
CA SER A 361 -19.33 3.40 19.44
C SER A 361 -19.81 3.07 20.83
N PRO A 362 -19.84 1.78 21.21
CA PRO A 362 -20.02 1.40 22.63
C PRO A 362 -18.82 1.83 23.49
N ASN A 363 -17.67 2.06 22.89
CA ASN A 363 -16.42 2.48 23.52
C ASN A 363 -16.18 4.01 23.40
N SER A 364 -17.23 4.79 23.10
CA SER A 364 -17.10 6.24 22.90
C SER A 364 -16.63 6.92 24.18
N LEU A 365 -15.57 7.72 24.06
CA LEU A 365 -15.09 8.65 25.08
C LEU A 365 -15.76 10.04 24.97
N TYR A 366 -16.53 10.26 23.90
CA TYR A 366 -17.29 11.50 23.72
C TYR A 366 -18.51 11.45 24.65
N ASN A 367 -18.54 12.38 25.58
CA ASN A 367 -19.64 12.55 26.53
C ASN A 367 -20.38 13.86 26.24
N ALA A 368 -21.60 13.75 25.71
CA ALA A 368 -22.41 14.92 25.33
C ALA A 368 -22.74 15.80 26.53
N ASP A 369 -22.94 15.22 27.74
CA ASP A 369 -23.30 15.97 28.95
C ASP A 369 -22.11 16.79 29.49
N LEU A 370 -20.87 16.40 29.20
CA LEU A 370 -19.66 17.15 29.56
C LEU A 370 -19.36 18.32 28.63
N VAL A 371 -19.74 18.22 27.36
CA VAL A 371 -19.34 19.21 26.34
C VAL A 371 -20.48 20.15 25.94
N THR A 372 -21.68 19.95 26.50
CA THR A 372 -22.83 20.83 26.25
C THR A 372 -22.59 22.23 26.79
N PHE A 373 -23.13 23.24 26.10
CA PHE A 373 -23.16 24.63 26.58
C PHE A 373 -24.41 24.92 27.44
N GLU A 374 -25.32 23.96 27.55
CA GLU A 374 -26.47 24.05 28.42
C GLU A 374 -26.08 23.63 29.82
N GLU A 375 -26.92 23.97 30.84
CA GLU A 375 -26.74 23.48 32.18
C GLU A 375 -26.80 21.94 32.15
N GLY A 376 -25.62 21.31 32.27
CA GLY A 376 -25.44 19.90 32.06
C GLY A 376 -25.65 19.05 33.29
N ALA A 377 -25.85 17.76 33.10
CA ALA A 377 -26.01 16.77 34.16
C ALA A 377 -24.68 16.38 34.84
N VAL A 378 -23.53 16.86 34.35
CA VAL A 378 -22.20 16.54 34.90
C VAL A 378 -21.62 17.78 35.57
N ASP A 379 -21.18 17.61 36.79
CA ASP A 379 -20.57 18.67 37.62
C ASP A 379 -19.13 18.95 37.10
N TYR A 380 -18.99 19.94 36.20
CA TYR A 380 -17.70 20.47 35.77
C TYR A 380 -17.49 21.85 36.41
N ASP A 381 -16.51 21.94 37.32
CA ASP A 381 -16.17 23.22 37.94
C ASP A 381 -15.30 24.06 36.97
N HIS A 382 -15.88 25.10 36.37
CA HIS A 382 -15.17 26.06 35.54
C HIS A 382 -13.99 26.74 36.22
N ALA A 383 -13.98 26.82 37.56
CA ALA A 383 -12.90 27.42 38.33
C ALA A 383 -11.58 26.62 38.25
N ASP A 384 -11.63 25.31 38.03
CA ASP A 384 -10.45 24.47 37.87
C ASP A 384 -9.58 24.90 36.69
N ALA A 385 -10.18 25.38 35.62
CA ALA A 385 -9.47 25.88 34.46
C ALA A 385 -8.52 27.05 34.79
N HIS A 386 -8.87 27.90 35.76
CA HIS A 386 -8.04 29.04 36.13
C HIS A 386 -6.67 28.62 36.67
N GLY A 387 -6.63 27.64 37.57
CA GLY A 387 -5.38 27.10 38.13
C GLY A 387 -4.51 26.44 37.06
N PHE A 388 -5.12 25.61 36.26
CA PHE A 388 -4.46 24.93 35.12
C PHE A 388 -3.82 25.95 34.15
N ILE A 389 -4.57 26.97 33.73
CA ILE A 389 -4.07 28.01 32.80
C ILE A 389 -2.91 28.78 33.43
N ARG A 390 -3.00 29.18 34.68
CA ARG A 390 -1.95 29.91 35.40
C ARG A 390 -0.62 29.14 35.43
N LEU A 391 -0.68 27.86 35.76
CA LEU A 391 0.51 27.00 35.80
C LEU A 391 1.13 26.84 34.40
N ASN A 392 0.33 26.56 33.38
CA ASN A 392 0.82 26.47 32.01
C ASN A 392 1.38 27.80 31.45
N ALA A 393 0.86 28.94 31.93
CA ALA A 393 1.32 30.25 31.52
C ALA A 393 2.67 30.65 32.15
N LEU A 394 3.16 29.98 33.21
CA LEU A 394 4.40 30.36 33.90
C LEU A 394 5.59 30.44 32.91
N ARG A 395 5.80 29.42 32.10
CA ARG A 395 6.90 29.40 31.12
C ARG A 395 6.81 30.54 30.11
N LEU A 396 5.61 30.91 29.68
CA LEU A 396 5.40 32.01 28.73
C LEU A 396 5.69 33.36 29.38
N ARG A 397 5.26 33.58 30.62
CA ARG A 397 5.54 34.78 31.40
C ARG A 397 7.03 34.97 31.65
N VAL A 398 7.74 33.87 32.05
CA VAL A 398 9.19 33.93 32.26
C VAL A 398 9.93 34.26 30.96
N ASN A 399 9.57 33.64 29.85
CA ASN A 399 10.15 33.96 28.54
C ASN A 399 9.93 35.44 28.15
N SER A 400 8.74 35.96 28.37
CA SER A 400 8.44 37.37 28.08
C SER A 400 9.25 38.33 28.94
N MET A 401 9.43 38.02 30.24
CA MET A 401 10.24 38.85 31.16
C MET A 401 11.73 38.86 30.77
N VAL A 402 12.28 37.73 30.32
CA VAL A 402 13.68 37.66 29.87
C VAL A 402 13.85 38.38 28.53
N GLY A 403 12.92 38.25 27.58
CA GLY A 403 12.98 38.89 26.27
C GLY A 403 12.83 40.43 26.34
N SER A 404 12.09 40.96 27.31
CA SER A 404 11.92 42.39 27.50
C SER A 404 13.09 43.08 28.27
N GLY A 405 14.01 42.29 28.87
CA GLY A 405 15.17 42.81 29.56
C GLY A 405 16.43 42.97 28.71
N SER A 406 16.34 42.72 27.41
CA SER A 406 17.47 42.87 26.45
C SER A 406 17.49 44.21 25.69
N ASP A 407 16.54 45.10 25.99
CA ASP A 407 16.41 46.42 25.34
C ASP A 407 16.75 47.61 26.31
N GLU A 408 17.46 47.36 27.43
CA GLU A 408 18.04 48.41 28.28
C GLU A 408 19.55 48.47 28.19
#